data_1e845c1b2a638b73dc6e14fa5a853b3d
#
_entry.id   1e845c1b2a638b73dc6e14fa5a853b3d
#
_cell.length_a   1.000
_cell.length_b   1.000
_cell.length_c   1.000
_cell.angle_alpha   90.00
_cell.angle_beta   90.00
_cell.angle_gamma   90.00
#
_symmetry.space_group_name_H-M   'P 1'
#
loop_
_entity.id
_entity.type
_entity.pdbx_description
1 polymer ?
#
loop_
_entity_poly.entity_id
_entity_poly.type
_entity_poly.pdbx_seq_one_letter_code
_entity_poly.pdbx_strand_id
1 'polypeptide(L)'
;MKLSESISKPARYTGGEYGAPDTSKPFDTSVCLCFPDVYEVGMSNLGTRILYFLMNGLDGVVCERCYAPWTDYADFLRDEGSPLVSLENKKPFKDFDFVGFSLQYELSYSNMLLMLDLAGFPLLAKDRGDEFPIVIAGGPCTVNPEPVAAFVDIFMLGEGETPWPQLLELYKLCLLYTSPSPRDPKTS
;
A
#
# COMPACT_ATOMS: atom_id res chain seq x y z
N MET A 1 12.36 -15.26 0.42
CA MET A 1 13.12 -14.73 -0.73
C MET A 1 14.58 -14.63 -0.33
N LYS A 2 15.51 -15.28 -1.06
CA LYS A 2 16.95 -15.05 -0.88
C LYS A 2 17.29 -13.78 -1.65
N LEU A 3 17.66 -12.71 -0.93
CA LEU A 3 18.21 -11.52 -1.56
C LEU A 3 19.52 -11.86 -2.25
N SER A 4 19.71 -11.36 -3.48
CA SER A 4 20.94 -11.56 -4.24
C SER A 4 22.12 -10.84 -3.57
N GLU A 5 23.35 -11.39 -3.73
CA GLU A 5 24.58 -10.74 -3.30
C GLU A 5 24.84 -9.41 -4.04
N SER A 6 24.12 -9.16 -5.14
CA SER A 6 24.19 -7.90 -5.90
C SER A 6 23.50 -6.72 -5.23
N ILE A 7 22.66 -6.95 -4.20
CA ILE A 7 21.92 -5.89 -3.51
C ILE A 7 22.82 -5.23 -2.46
N SER A 8 23.09 -3.95 -2.64
CA SER A 8 24.07 -3.20 -1.84
C SER A 8 23.64 -3.01 -0.37
N LYS A 9 22.33 -2.93 -0.11
CA LYS A 9 21.76 -2.74 1.23
C LYS A 9 20.56 -3.68 1.46
N PRO A 10 20.78 -4.97 1.63
CA PRO A 10 19.68 -5.93 1.76
C PRO A 10 18.80 -5.70 3.00
N ALA A 11 19.33 -5.07 4.05
CA ALA A 11 18.59 -4.74 5.27
C ALA A 11 17.34 -3.87 5.01
N ARG A 12 17.32 -3.07 3.92
CA ARG A 12 16.14 -2.28 3.51
C ARG A 12 14.91 -3.13 3.22
N TYR A 13 15.13 -4.41 2.90
CA TYR A 13 14.10 -5.31 2.35
C TYR A 13 13.84 -6.54 3.22
N THR A 14 14.48 -6.66 4.38
CA THR A 14 14.35 -7.85 5.24
C THR A 14 13.10 -7.84 6.09
N GLY A 15 12.62 -6.68 6.54
CA GLY A 15 11.57 -6.58 7.55
C GLY A 15 12.08 -6.93 8.95
N GLY A 16 11.17 -7.28 9.85
CA GLY A 16 11.49 -7.57 11.25
C GLY A 16 11.51 -6.31 12.12
N GLU A 17 10.87 -5.25 11.66
CA GLU A 17 10.75 -3.98 12.35
C GLU A 17 9.96 -4.11 13.66
N TYR A 18 10.37 -3.35 14.67
CA TYR A 18 9.64 -3.28 15.92
C TYR A 18 8.22 -2.73 15.70
N GLY A 19 7.22 -3.41 16.27
CA GLY A 19 5.82 -3.02 16.14
C GLY A 19 5.19 -3.46 14.80
N ALA A 20 5.78 -4.44 14.11
CA ALA A 20 5.13 -5.07 12.96
C ALA A 20 3.78 -5.69 13.37
N PRO A 21 2.74 -5.63 12.52
CA PRO A 21 1.43 -6.16 12.85
C PRO A 21 1.46 -7.68 12.97
N ASP A 22 0.69 -8.19 13.90
CA ASP A 22 0.46 -9.63 14.06
C ASP A 22 -0.64 -10.07 13.08
N THR A 23 -0.24 -10.54 11.92
CA THR A 23 -1.16 -11.04 10.87
C THR A 23 -1.72 -12.43 11.14
N SER A 24 -1.35 -13.07 12.26
CA SER A 24 -1.97 -14.33 12.69
C SER A 24 -3.40 -14.12 13.22
N LYS A 25 -3.74 -12.90 13.61
CA LYS A 25 -5.09 -12.52 14.01
C LYS A 25 -5.97 -12.29 12.78
N PRO A 26 -7.26 -12.64 12.86
CA PRO A 26 -8.20 -12.35 11.79
C PRO A 26 -8.32 -10.82 11.60
N PHE A 27 -8.36 -10.40 10.36
CA PHE A 27 -8.59 -9.01 9.96
C PHE A 27 -9.56 -8.98 8.77
N ASP A 28 -10.32 -7.90 8.66
CA ASP A 28 -11.33 -7.70 7.63
C ASP A 28 -10.80 -6.83 6.48
N THR A 29 -9.82 -5.98 6.79
CA THR A 29 -9.31 -4.98 5.84
C THR A 29 -7.80 -4.84 5.97
N SER A 30 -7.13 -4.76 4.84
CA SER A 30 -5.67 -4.64 4.74
C SER A 30 -5.23 -3.45 3.90
N VAL A 31 -4.21 -2.75 4.39
CA VAL A 31 -3.65 -1.56 3.75
C VAL A 31 -2.14 -1.74 3.54
N CYS A 32 -1.65 -1.50 2.34
CA CYS A 32 -0.23 -1.30 2.09
C CYS A 32 0.07 0.21 2.07
N LEU A 33 0.67 0.72 3.14
CA LEU A 33 1.05 2.13 3.23
C LEU A 33 2.42 2.34 2.61
N CYS A 34 2.43 2.99 1.46
CA CYS A 34 3.61 3.20 0.62
C CYS A 34 4.20 4.60 0.80
N PHE A 35 5.49 4.66 0.97
CA PHE A 35 6.23 5.90 0.90
C PHE A 35 7.18 5.83 -0.31
N PRO A 36 7.00 6.67 -1.36
CA PRO A 36 7.72 6.53 -2.63
C PRO A 36 9.11 7.16 -2.57
N ASP A 37 9.89 6.77 -1.58
CA ASP A 37 11.32 7.02 -1.41
C ASP A 37 11.96 5.81 -0.71
N VAL A 38 13.27 5.81 -0.60
CA VAL A 38 14.02 4.71 0.02
C VAL A 38 13.66 4.51 1.49
N TYR A 39 13.93 3.29 1.97
CA TYR A 39 13.63 2.85 3.34
C TYR A 39 14.05 3.86 4.41
N GLU A 40 15.27 4.40 4.35
CA GLU A 40 15.81 5.30 5.37
C GLU A 40 15.01 6.61 5.47
N VAL A 41 14.52 7.12 4.34
CA VAL A 41 13.69 8.33 4.29
C VAL A 41 12.29 8.03 4.78
N GLY A 42 11.67 6.98 4.26
CA GLY A 42 10.30 6.60 4.61
C GLY A 42 10.14 6.18 6.07
N MET A 43 11.07 5.39 6.61
CA MET A 43 11.05 4.96 8.02
C MET A 43 11.24 6.13 9.00
N SER A 44 11.92 7.20 8.59
CA SER A 44 12.09 8.40 9.42
C SER A 44 10.91 9.38 9.33
N ASN A 45 10.00 9.19 8.35
CA ASN A 45 8.86 10.09 8.18
C ASN A 45 7.82 9.90 9.29
N LEU A 46 7.58 10.97 10.06
CA LEU A 46 6.68 10.92 11.23
C LEU A 46 5.22 10.69 10.81
N GLY A 47 4.74 11.36 9.75
CA GLY A 47 3.36 11.24 9.30
C GLY A 47 3.01 9.81 8.89
N THR A 48 3.88 9.16 8.12
CA THR A 48 3.70 7.75 7.75
C THR A 48 3.67 6.84 8.98
N ARG A 49 4.53 7.11 9.97
CA ARG A 49 4.54 6.33 11.22
C ARG A 49 3.26 6.52 12.03
N ILE A 50 2.75 7.75 12.13
CA ILE A 50 1.48 8.03 12.81
C ILE A 50 0.35 7.25 12.15
N LEU A 51 0.21 7.34 10.83
CA LEU A 51 -0.82 6.62 10.09
C LEU A 51 -0.70 5.10 10.22
N TYR A 52 0.52 4.57 10.18
CA TYR A 52 0.78 3.14 10.37
C TYR A 52 0.29 2.63 11.73
N PHE A 53 0.64 3.32 12.81
CA PHE A 53 0.21 2.94 14.15
C PHE A 53 -1.29 3.19 14.38
N LEU A 54 -1.83 4.26 13.82
CA LEU A 54 -3.26 4.55 13.87
C LEU A 54 -4.06 3.39 13.24
N MET A 55 -3.74 3.00 12.00
CA MET A 55 -4.45 1.95 11.29
C MET A 55 -4.32 0.58 11.97
N ASN A 56 -3.12 0.24 12.45
CA ASN A 56 -2.91 -1.00 13.20
C ASN A 56 -3.55 -0.99 14.61
N GLY A 57 -4.00 0.16 15.09
CA GLY A 57 -4.80 0.28 16.32
C GLY A 57 -6.30 0.11 16.11
N LEU A 58 -6.77 0.02 14.86
CA LEU A 58 -8.19 -0.19 14.54
C LEU A 58 -8.52 -1.69 14.53
N ASP A 59 -9.69 -2.06 15.08
CA ASP A 59 -10.13 -3.45 15.09
C ASP A 59 -10.37 -3.97 13.67
N GLY A 60 -9.82 -5.15 13.38
CA GLY A 60 -9.96 -5.83 12.09
C GLY A 60 -9.22 -5.15 10.94
N VAL A 61 -8.28 -4.26 11.20
CA VAL A 61 -7.42 -3.62 10.20
C VAL A 61 -5.98 -4.07 10.36
N VAL A 62 -5.32 -4.38 9.25
CA VAL A 62 -3.87 -4.62 9.16
C VAL A 62 -3.27 -3.63 8.19
N CYS A 63 -2.26 -2.90 8.63
CA CYS A 63 -1.48 -2.01 7.79
C CYS A 63 -0.03 -2.48 7.74
N GLU A 64 0.48 -2.70 6.53
CA GLU A 64 1.89 -2.98 6.25
C GLU A 64 2.51 -1.83 5.47
N ARG A 65 3.84 -1.76 5.43
CA ARG A 65 4.55 -0.67 4.75
C ARG A 65 5.27 -1.15 3.50
N CYS A 66 5.49 -0.22 2.58
CA CYS A 66 6.39 -0.43 1.47
C CYS A 66 7.13 0.87 1.12
N TYR A 67 8.37 0.73 0.68
CA TYR A 67 9.25 1.82 0.29
C TYR A 67 9.72 1.62 -1.14
N ALA A 68 10.06 2.73 -1.83
CA ALA A 68 10.61 2.63 -3.17
C ALA A 68 11.93 1.83 -3.14
N PRO A 69 12.07 0.82 -3.99
CA PRO A 69 13.31 0.06 -4.09
C PRO A 69 14.43 0.93 -4.70
N TRP A 70 15.67 0.69 -4.25
CA TRP A 70 16.83 1.22 -4.94
C TRP A 70 17.00 0.50 -6.29
N THR A 71 17.78 1.07 -7.18
CA THR A 71 17.92 0.57 -8.55
C THR A 71 18.34 -0.89 -8.62
N ASP A 72 19.29 -1.31 -7.78
CA ASP A 72 19.78 -2.69 -7.73
C ASP A 72 18.69 -3.71 -7.33
N TYR A 73 17.79 -3.33 -6.43
CA TYR A 73 16.67 -4.18 -6.04
C TYR A 73 15.53 -4.14 -7.06
N ALA A 74 15.30 -2.97 -7.69
CA ALA A 74 14.32 -2.86 -8.77
C ALA A 74 14.71 -3.72 -9.98
N ASP A 75 15.98 -3.70 -10.36
CA ASP A 75 16.52 -4.55 -11.43
C ASP A 75 16.44 -6.04 -11.06
N PHE A 76 16.80 -6.39 -9.83
CA PHE A 76 16.64 -7.76 -9.32
C PHE A 76 15.19 -8.25 -9.41
N LEU A 77 14.19 -7.43 -9.03
CA LEU A 77 12.78 -7.81 -9.11
C LEU A 77 12.35 -8.05 -10.56
N ARG A 78 12.82 -7.23 -11.52
CA ARG A 78 12.53 -7.40 -12.95
C ARG A 78 13.18 -8.67 -13.51
N ASP A 79 14.43 -8.92 -13.18
CA ASP A 79 15.19 -10.09 -13.66
C ASP A 79 14.57 -11.41 -13.15
N GLU A 80 14.12 -11.43 -11.90
CA GLU A 80 13.46 -12.59 -11.28
C GLU A 80 11.97 -12.71 -11.66
N GLY A 81 11.38 -11.70 -12.31
CA GLY A 81 9.95 -11.64 -12.56
C GLY A 81 9.10 -11.64 -11.29
N SER A 82 9.67 -11.14 -10.18
CA SER A 82 9.03 -11.13 -8.88
C SER A 82 8.43 -9.76 -8.59
N PRO A 83 7.19 -9.68 -8.05
CA PRO A 83 6.57 -8.40 -7.76
C PRO A 83 7.20 -7.71 -6.55
N LEU A 84 7.06 -6.39 -6.49
CA LEU A 84 7.32 -5.63 -5.28
C LEU A 84 6.32 -6.05 -4.19
N VAL A 85 6.80 -6.21 -2.98
CA VAL A 85 6.04 -6.71 -1.83
C VAL A 85 6.17 -5.78 -0.62
N SER A 86 5.24 -5.91 0.34
CA SER A 86 5.31 -5.20 1.62
C SER A 86 6.58 -5.53 2.41
N LEU A 87 6.96 -4.64 3.32
CA LEU A 87 8.15 -4.80 4.15
C LEU A 87 7.97 -5.89 5.22
N GLU A 88 6.83 -5.95 5.88
CA GLU A 88 6.61 -6.80 7.04
C GLU A 88 6.45 -8.27 6.64
N ASN A 89 5.40 -8.61 5.93
CA ASN A 89 5.03 -9.99 5.63
C ASN A 89 5.32 -10.43 4.20
N LYS A 90 5.96 -9.58 3.40
CA LYS A 90 6.28 -9.88 1.98
C LYS A 90 5.02 -10.16 1.15
N LYS A 91 3.94 -9.49 1.48
CA LYS A 91 2.65 -9.63 0.82
C LYS A 91 2.64 -8.82 -0.49
N PRO A 92 2.26 -9.40 -1.64
CA PRO A 92 2.10 -8.65 -2.89
C PRO A 92 1.05 -7.55 -2.77
N PHE A 93 1.23 -6.43 -3.48
CA PHE A 93 0.27 -5.32 -3.43
C PHE A 93 -1.16 -5.73 -3.79
N LYS A 94 -1.32 -6.60 -4.79
CA LYS A 94 -2.63 -7.08 -5.25
C LYS A 94 -3.44 -7.85 -4.19
N ASP A 95 -2.80 -8.29 -3.12
CA ASP A 95 -3.44 -9.05 -2.07
C ASP A 95 -3.93 -8.16 -0.91
N PHE A 96 -3.75 -6.84 -1.03
CA PHE A 96 -4.32 -5.84 -0.11
C PHE A 96 -5.67 -5.32 -0.63
N ASP A 97 -6.43 -4.67 0.24
CA ASP A 97 -7.66 -3.95 -0.15
C ASP A 97 -7.33 -2.53 -0.62
N PHE A 98 -6.32 -1.93 0.00
CA PHE A 98 -5.87 -0.58 -0.31
C PHE A 98 -4.34 -0.51 -0.47
N VAL A 99 -3.90 0.30 -1.43
CA VAL A 99 -2.51 0.74 -1.57
C VAL A 99 -2.47 2.26 -1.44
N GLY A 100 -1.99 2.74 -0.31
CA GLY A 100 -1.99 4.17 0.03
C GLY A 100 -0.59 4.78 -0.12
N PHE A 101 -0.44 5.81 -0.95
CA PHE A 101 0.81 6.54 -1.15
C PHE A 101 0.83 7.85 -0.35
N SER A 102 1.92 8.10 0.37
CA SER A 102 2.20 9.37 1.03
C SER A 102 3.11 10.23 0.15
N LEU A 103 2.53 11.20 -0.55
CA LEU A 103 3.22 12.06 -1.52
C LEU A 103 3.67 13.36 -0.85
N GLN A 104 4.95 13.44 -0.46
CA GLN A 104 5.50 14.57 0.30
C GLN A 104 6.05 15.66 -0.61
N TYR A 105 6.51 15.33 -1.81
CA TYR A 105 7.09 16.23 -2.80
C TYR A 105 6.96 15.62 -4.21
N GLU A 106 6.98 16.45 -5.25
CA GLU A 106 6.65 16.09 -6.62
C GLU A 106 7.66 15.12 -7.26
N LEU A 107 8.92 15.14 -6.82
CA LEU A 107 9.94 14.21 -7.32
C LEU A 107 9.61 12.75 -6.96
N SER A 108 8.71 12.52 -6.00
CA SER A 108 8.25 11.18 -5.63
C SER A 108 7.26 10.55 -6.61
N TYR A 109 6.71 11.32 -7.55
CA TYR A 109 5.70 10.80 -8.50
C TYR A 109 6.23 9.68 -9.37
N SER A 110 7.45 9.82 -9.89
CA SER A 110 8.08 8.76 -10.70
C SER A 110 8.32 7.48 -9.89
N ASN A 111 8.67 7.61 -8.60
CA ASN A 111 8.84 6.47 -7.71
C ASN A 111 7.51 5.79 -7.37
N MET A 112 6.41 6.55 -7.21
CA MET A 112 5.08 5.98 -7.06
C MET A 112 4.72 5.10 -8.28
N LEU A 113 4.94 5.62 -9.49
CA LEU A 113 4.69 4.86 -10.71
C LEU A 113 5.60 3.64 -10.84
N LEU A 114 6.88 3.76 -10.48
CA LEU A 114 7.81 2.64 -10.42
C LEU A 114 7.33 1.54 -9.45
N MET A 115 6.82 1.92 -8.28
CA MET A 115 6.32 0.96 -7.29
C MET A 115 5.07 0.23 -7.80
N LEU A 116 4.15 0.93 -8.48
CA LEU A 116 2.98 0.31 -9.12
C LEU A 116 3.39 -0.63 -10.27
N ASP A 117 4.33 -0.22 -11.12
CA ASP A 117 4.87 -1.04 -12.20
C ASP A 117 5.51 -2.33 -11.68
N LEU A 118 6.41 -2.22 -10.69
CA LEU A 118 7.07 -3.36 -10.05
C LEU A 118 6.10 -4.26 -9.28
N ALA A 119 4.96 -3.72 -8.83
CA ALA A 119 3.90 -4.51 -8.21
C ALA A 119 2.98 -5.20 -9.24
N GLY A 120 3.18 -4.95 -10.54
CA GLY A 120 2.40 -5.54 -11.63
C GLY A 120 1.04 -4.90 -11.83
N PHE A 121 0.87 -3.62 -11.45
CA PHE A 121 -0.39 -2.89 -11.63
C PHE A 121 -0.45 -2.22 -13.01
N PRO A 122 -1.63 -2.23 -13.66
CA PRO A 122 -1.91 -1.26 -14.70
C PRO A 122 -1.72 0.15 -14.14
N LEU A 123 -0.87 0.97 -14.79
CA LEU A 123 -0.54 2.29 -14.25
C LEU A 123 -1.78 3.19 -14.20
N LEU A 124 -2.54 3.23 -15.30
CA LEU A 124 -3.75 4.06 -15.34
C LEU A 124 -4.87 3.48 -14.48
N ALA A 125 -5.46 4.31 -13.63
CA ALA A 125 -6.58 3.92 -12.75
C ALA A 125 -7.74 3.29 -13.54
N LYS A 126 -8.08 3.85 -14.70
CA LYS A 126 -9.15 3.37 -15.57
C LYS A 126 -8.94 1.95 -16.14
N ASP A 127 -7.69 1.48 -16.16
CA ASP A 127 -7.33 0.17 -16.71
C ASP A 127 -7.23 -0.90 -15.60
N ARG A 128 -7.45 -0.53 -14.32
CA ARG A 128 -7.56 -1.44 -13.18
C ARG A 128 -9.02 -1.87 -13.00
N GLY A 129 -9.24 -3.18 -12.95
CA GLY A 129 -10.53 -3.78 -12.60
C GLY A 129 -10.66 -4.03 -11.09
N ASP A 130 -11.77 -4.65 -10.68
CA ASP A 130 -12.10 -4.97 -9.29
C ASP A 130 -11.12 -5.97 -8.64
N GLU A 131 -10.26 -6.59 -9.44
CA GLU A 131 -9.20 -7.49 -8.98
C GLU A 131 -7.98 -6.78 -8.40
N PHE A 132 -7.91 -5.45 -8.56
CA PHE A 132 -6.83 -4.63 -7.99
C PHE A 132 -7.29 -3.85 -6.77
N PRO A 133 -6.40 -3.64 -5.78
CA PRO A 133 -6.66 -2.74 -4.66
C PRO A 133 -6.98 -1.32 -5.10
N ILE A 134 -7.72 -0.61 -4.27
CA ILE A 134 -7.94 0.83 -4.46
C ILE A 134 -6.65 1.58 -4.17
N VAL A 135 -6.15 2.33 -5.15
CA VAL A 135 -4.93 3.15 -5.02
C VAL A 135 -5.31 4.53 -4.51
N ILE A 136 -4.75 4.88 -3.36
CA ILE A 136 -5.02 6.14 -2.66
C ILE A 136 -3.75 6.98 -2.60
N ALA A 137 -3.86 8.28 -2.79
CA ALA A 137 -2.77 9.22 -2.53
C ALA A 137 -3.17 10.25 -1.48
N GLY A 138 -2.28 10.47 -0.53
CA GLY A 138 -2.36 11.51 0.50
C GLY A 138 -1.05 12.30 0.61
N GLY A 139 -1.04 13.29 1.49
CA GLY A 139 0.13 14.12 1.74
C GLY A 139 0.08 15.47 1.02
N PRO A 140 1.09 16.35 1.23
CA PRO A 140 1.06 17.74 0.75
C PRO A 140 0.86 17.91 -0.75
N CYS A 141 1.37 16.98 -1.57
CA CYS A 141 1.24 17.07 -3.03
C CYS A 141 -0.17 16.86 -3.55
N THR A 142 -1.08 16.32 -2.74
CA THR A 142 -2.47 16.09 -3.17
C THR A 142 -3.29 17.38 -3.28
N VAL A 143 -2.76 18.52 -2.84
CA VAL A 143 -3.35 19.85 -3.09
C VAL A 143 -3.39 20.16 -4.59
N ASN A 144 -2.43 19.62 -5.36
CA ASN A 144 -2.45 19.65 -6.82
C ASN A 144 -2.37 18.21 -7.37
N PRO A 145 -3.52 17.51 -7.49
CA PRO A 145 -3.54 16.10 -7.89
C PRO A 145 -3.32 15.88 -9.39
N GLU A 146 -3.49 16.91 -10.23
CA GLU A 146 -3.49 16.80 -11.69
C GLU A 146 -2.32 16.03 -12.30
N PRO A 147 -1.05 16.21 -11.84
CA PRO A 147 0.09 15.49 -12.44
C PRO A 147 -0.01 13.96 -12.31
N VAL A 148 -0.74 13.46 -11.31
CA VAL A 148 -0.88 12.03 -11.02
C VAL A 148 -2.34 11.54 -11.01
N ALA A 149 -3.29 12.39 -11.37
CA ALA A 149 -4.73 12.10 -11.33
C ALA A 149 -5.13 10.85 -12.13
N ALA A 150 -4.44 10.60 -13.25
CA ALA A 150 -4.74 9.44 -14.09
C ALA A 150 -4.33 8.09 -13.47
N PHE A 151 -3.51 8.10 -12.41
CA PHE A 151 -2.88 6.91 -11.83
C PHE A 151 -3.45 6.55 -10.43
N VAL A 152 -4.28 7.41 -9.85
CA VAL A 152 -4.79 7.28 -8.48
C VAL A 152 -6.31 7.23 -8.51
N ASP A 153 -6.90 6.37 -7.69
CA ASP A 153 -8.36 6.21 -7.63
C ASP A 153 -9.00 7.22 -6.67
N ILE A 154 -8.32 7.51 -5.53
CA ILE A 154 -8.83 8.43 -4.51
C ILE A 154 -7.69 9.34 -4.01
N PHE A 155 -7.97 10.63 -3.90
CA PHE A 155 -7.08 11.59 -3.24
C PHE A 155 -7.63 11.98 -1.87
N MET A 156 -6.81 11.82 -0.83
CA MET A 156 -7.10 12.31 0.52
C MET A 156 -6.46 13.68 0.71
N LEU A 157 -7.29 14.71 0.85
CA LEU A 157 -6.86 16.07 1.09
C LEU A 157 -6.77 16.35 2.60
N GLY A 158 -5.70 16.98 3.02
CA GLY A 158 -5.45 17.27 4.43
C GLY A 158 -4.80 16.14 5.19
N GLU A 159 -5.06 16.08 6.50
CA GLU A 159 -4.43 15.12 7.40
C GLU A 159 -5.12 13.75 7.35
N GLY A 160 -4.33 12.69 7.21
CA GLY A 160 -4.84 11.33 7.01
C GLY A 160 -5.48 10.68 8.23
N GLU A 161 -5.26 11.24 9.44
CA GLU A 161 -5.69 10.66 10.71
C GLU A 161 -7.22 10.57 10.86
N THR A 162 -7.94 11.45 10.19
CA THR A 162 -9.41 11.44 10.19
C THR A 162 -10.00 10.65 9.02
N PRO A 163 -9.59 10.91 7.76
CA PRO A 163 -10.23 10.22 6.62
C PRO A 163 -9.88 8.73 6.52
N TRP A 164 -8.69 8.28 6.95
CA TRP A 164 -8.37 6.85 6.89
C TRP A 164 -9.32 6.00 7.73
N PRO A 165 -9.55 6.24 9.05
CA PRO A 165 -10.52 5.47 9.83
C PRO A 165 -11.92 5.49 9.23
N GLN A 166 -12.39 6.66 8.74
CA GLN A 166 -13.71 6.78 8.14
C GLN A 166 -13.86 5.97 6.85
N LEU A 167 -12.84 5.98 5.99
CA LEU A 167 -12.84 5.19 4.76
C LEU A 167 -12.84 3.70 5.05
N LEU A 168 -12.01 3.24 5.99
CA LEU A 168 -11.91 1.84 6.37
C LEU A 168 -13.21 1.33 7.00
N GLU A 169 -13.88 2.15 7.80
CA GLU A 169 -15.20 1.81 8.35
C GLU A 169 -16.26 1.72 7.25
N LEU A 170 -16.28 2.69 6.33
CA LEU A 170 -17.19 2.67 5.19
C LEU A 170 -16.98 1.43 4.31
N TYR A 171 -15.73 1.07 4.05
CA TYR A 171 -15.39 -0.12 3.26
C TYR A 171 -15.90 -1.40 3.92
N LYS A 172 -15.71 -1.56 5.23
CA LYS A 172 -16.26 -2.70 5.99
C LYS A 172 -17.78 -2.78 5.88
N LEU A 173 -18.47 -1.64 5.96
CA LEU A 173 -19.92 -1.62 5.78
C LEU A 173 -20.32 -2.06 4.35
N CYS A 174 -19.61 -1.61 3.33
CA CYS A 174 -19.86 -2.03 1.95
C CYS A 174 -19.67 -3.55 1.78
N LEU A 175 -18.61 -4.13 2.36
CA LEU A 175 -18.38 -5.58 2.32
C LEU A 175 -19.51 -6.37 2.98
N LEU A 176 -20.07 -5.87 4.08
CA LEU A 176 -21.22 -6.51 4.77
C LEU A 176 -22.48 -6.51 3.88
N TYR A 177 -22.71 -5.46 3.09
CA TYR A 177 -23.85 -5.38 2.17
C TYR A 177 -23.65 -6.18 0.89
N THR A 178 -22.43 -6.38 0.43
CA THR A 178 -22.12 -7.11 -0.82
C THR A 178 -21.86 -8.60 -0.59
N SER A 179 -21.61 -9.03 0.66
CA SER A 179 -21.50 -10.44 0.99
C SER A 179 -22.85 -11.12 0.86
N PRO A 180 -22.96 -12.28 0.16
CA PRO A 180 -24.22 -13.01 0.05
C PRO A 180 -24.73 -13.35 1.46
N SER A 181 -25.99 -12.94 1.74
CA SER A 181 -26.64 -13.24 3.00
C SER A 181 -26.68 -14.76 3.23
N PRO A 182 -26.42 -15.26 4.45
CA PRO A 182 -26.64 -16.68 4.77
C PRO A 182 -28.06 -17.16 4.51
N ARG A 183 -29.01 -16.25 4.23
CA ARG A 183 -30.42 -16.52 3.93
C ARG A 183 -30.73 -16.56 2.44
N ASP A 184 -29.76 -16.25 1.56
CA ASP A 184 -30.00 -16.39 0.13
C ASP A 184 -30.04 -17.88 -0.21
N PRO A 185 -31.18 -18.41 -0.74
CA PRO A 185 -31.26 -19.82 -1.10
C PRO A 185 -30.24 -20.09 -2.20
N LYS A 186 -29.37 -21.09 -1.97
CA LYS A 186 -28.48 -21.59 -3.00
C LYS A 186 -29.34 -22.01 -4.18
N THR A 187 -29.31 -21.27 -5.27
CA THR A 187 -29.87 -21.71 -6.54
C THR A 187 -29.01 -22.86 -7.00
N SER A 188 -29.57 -24.06 -6.90
CA SER A 188 -29.04 -25.31 -7.44
C SER A 188 -29.20 -25.33 -8.96
#